data_8f04e40b1992626f0d4688675732d8bb
#
_entry.id   8f04e40b1992626f0d4688675732d8bb
#
_cell.length_a   1.000
_cell.length_b   1.000
_cell.length_c   1.000
_cell.angle_alpha   90.00
_cell.angle_beta   90.00
_cell.angle_gamma   90.00
#
_symmetry.space_group_name_H-M   'P 1'
#
loop_
_entity.id
_entity.type
_entity.pdbx_description
1 polymer ?
#
loop_
_entity_poly.entity_id
_entity_poly.type
_entity_poly.pdbx_seq_one_letter_code
_entity_poly.pdbx_strand_id
1 'polypeptide(L)'
;GELIGSDVLTCVKEANDTAPIARARYSAITKEEITRAFTNLVDLDTNLAQAGESRQDIDLIWGAVLTRFLTIVKFAGYGNVRSSGRVQTPTLALIVARERERMAFVPEDYWVIKGDFNHGEMDFSAPHATARFKKEELADAVMEHVAGAQEATVASVEKKKRKVQPPVPFNTTSLMAAASAEGLSPARTMRLAESLYMDGYISYPRVDNTVYPSSLDLVDILKRISGNPAYRPYAEELLKKGKLTATRGKTETTDHPPIHPTNMATPE
;
A
#
# COMPACT_ATOMS: atom_id res chain seq x y z
N GLY A 1 -4.68 -3.25 -19.75
CA GLY A 1 -4.00 -3.85 -20.90
C GLY A 1 -4.97 -4.31 -21.97
N GLU A 2 -6.05 -5.04 -21.60
CA GLU A 2 -6.96 -5.64 -22.58
C GLU A 2 -7.79 -4.60 -23.33
N LEU A 3 -8.24 -3.52 -22.68
CA LEU A 3 -8.92 -2.41 -23.35
C LEU A 3 -8.04 -1.78 -24.43
N ILE A 4 -6.78 -1.44 -24.09
CA ILE A 4 -5.81 -0.91 -25.07
C ILE A 4 -5.56 -1.93 -26.20
N GLY A 5 -5.47 -3.22 -25.85
CA GLY A 5 -5.35 -4.28 -26.83
C GLY A 5 -6.55 -4.35 -27.80
N SER A 6 -7.77 -4.13 -27.29
CA SER A 6 -8.99 -4.06 -28.10
C SER A 6 -9.00 -2.85 -29.04
N ASP A 7 -8.58 -1.67 -28.56
CA ASP A 7 -8.49 -0.47 -29.38
C ASP A 7 -7.48 -0.65 -30.53
N VAL A 8 -6.30 -1.18 -30.23
CA VAL A 8 -5.27 -1.50 -31.25
C VAL A 8 -5.78 -2.54 -32.24
N LEU A 9 -6.48 -3.58 -31.77
CA LEU A 9 -7.10 -4.60 -32.60
C LEU A 9 -8.07 -3.98 -33.62
N THR A 10 -8.93 -3.05 -33.16
CA THR A 10 -9.88 -2.35 -34.02
C THR A 10 -9.16 -1.60 -35.15
N CYS A 11 -8.16 -0.80 -34.80
CA CYS A 11 -7.38 -0.05 -35.80
C CYS A 11 -6.62 -0.98 -36.79
N VAL A 12 -6.07 -2.09 -36.31
CA VAL A 12 -5.39 -3.07 -37.20
C VAL A 12 -6.36 -3.71 -38.16
N LYS A 13 -7.56 -4.10 -37.68
CA LYS A 13 -8.59 -4.71 -38.54
C LYS A 13 -9.15 -3.74 -39.58
N GLU A 14 -9.27 -2.46 -39.27
CA GLU A 14 -9.64 -1.42 -40.25
C GLU A 14 -8.60 -1.32 -41.38
N ALA A 15 -7.32 -1.51 -41.08
CA ALA A 15 -6.25 -1.45 -42.06
C ALA A 15 -6.05 -2.80 -42.79
N ASN A 16 -6.19 -3.93 -42.09
CA ASN A 16 -6.05 -5.29 -42.63
C ASN A 16 -6.86 -6.28 -41.79
N ASP A 17 -8.06 -6.59 -42.26
CA ASP A 17 -8.99 -7.47 -41.56
C ASP A 17 -8.52 -8.94 -41.47
N THR A 18 -7.61 -9.36 -42.34
CA THR A 18 -7.06 -10.74 -42.37
C THR A 18 -5.80 -10.91 -41.54
N ALA A 19 -5.28 -9.86 -40.91
CA ALA A 19 -4.06 -9.95 -40.12
C ALA A 19 -4.25 -10.92 -38.92
N PRO A 20 -3.37 -11.89 -38.72
CA PRO A 20 -3.40 -12.74 -37.53
C PRO A 20 -3.03 -11.91 -36.30
N ILE A 21 -3.77 -12.06 -35.24
CA ILE A 21 -3.60 -11.28 -34.01
C ILE A 21 -3.45 -12.22 -32.83
N ALA A 22 -2.46 -11.94 -31.98
CA ALA A 22 -2.24 -12.66 -30.74
C ALA A 22 -1.73 -11.69 -29.65
N ARG A 23 -1.97 -12.03 -28.41
CA ARG A 23 -1.66 -11.21 -27.24
C ARG A 23 -0.43 -11.73 -26.49
N ALA A 24 0.62 -10.91 -26.38
CA ALA A 24 1.74 -11.15 -25.47
C ALA A 24 1.44 -10.45 -24.12
N ARG A 25 1.54 -11.17 -23.01
CA ARG A 25 1.33 -10.63 -21.65
C ARG A 25 2.61 -10.75 -20.82
N TYR A 26 3.11 -9.64 -20.32
CA TYR A 26 4.29 -9.59 -19.44
C TYR A 26 4.08 -8.57 -18.33
N SER A 27 4.73 -8.78 -17.20
CA SER A 27 4.63 -7.94 -16.00
C SER A 27 5.92 -7.20 -15.66
N ALA A 28 7.00 -7.50 -16.38
CA ALA A 28 8.28 -6.81 -16.25
C ALA A 28 8.94 -6.67 -17.64
N ILE A 29 9.69 -5.60 -17.82
CA ILE A 29 10.42 -5.30 -19.07
C ILE A 29 11.83 -5.90 -18.94
N THR A 30 11.91 -7.23 -18.94
CA THR A 30 13.15 -7.97 -18.94
C THR A 30 13.19 -8.88 -20.15
N LYS A 31 14.41 -9.25 -20.60
CA LYS A 31 14.60 -10.12 -21.75
C LYS A 31 13.87 -11.46 -21.56
N GLU A 32 13.96 -12.04 -20.37
CA GLU A 32 13.37 -13.33 -20.03
C GLU A 32 11.83 -13.27 -20.08
N GLU A 33 11.23 -12.26 -19.44
CA GLU A 33 9.76 -12.06 -19.42
C GLU A 33 9.21 -11.81 -20.82
N ILE A 34 9.87 -10.93 -21.59
CA ILE A 34 9.45 -10.62 -22.96
C ILE A 34 9.56 -11.86 -23.84
N THR A 35 10.69 -12.57 -23.78
CA THR A 35 10.87 -13.81 -24.57
C THR A 35 9.80 -14.83 -24.21
N ARG A 36 9.53 -15.05 -22.94
CA ARG A 36 8.47 -15.95 -22.46
C ARG A 36 7.09 -15.55 -22.98
N ALA A 37 6.75 -14.25 -22.90
CA ALA A 37 5.46 -13.75 -23.34
C ALA A 37 5.23 -13.93 -24.85
N PHE A 38 6.26 -13.72 -25.66
CA PHE A 38 6.19 -13.90 -27.10
C PHE A 38 6.26 -15.38 -27.54
N THR A 39 6.80 -16.26 -26.67
CA THR A 39 6.74 -17.71 -26.90
C THR A 39 5.40 -18.31 -26.51
N ASN A 40 4.67 -17.69 -25.55
CA ASN A 40 3.40 -18.16 -25.03
C ASN A 40 2.29 -17.11 -25.30
N LEU A 41 1.97 -16.92 -26.56
CA LEU A 41 0.91 -16.01 -26.97
C LEU A 41 -0.47 -16.55 -26.55
N VAL A 42 -1.37 -15.64 -26.24
CA VAL A 42 -2.74 -15.92 -25.83
C VAL A 42 -3.73 -15.11 -26.67
N ASP A 43 -5.00 -15.41 -26.57
CA ASP A 43 -6.07 -14.58 -27.15
C ASP A 43 -6.34 -13.34 -26.30
N LEU A 44 -6.91 -12.30 -26.94
CA LEU A 44 -7.40 -11.13 -26.24
C LEU A 44 -8.63 -11.50 -25.38
N ASP A 45 -8.61 -11.15 -24.10
CA ASP A 45 -9.77 -11.29 -23.23
C ASP A 45 -10.79 -10.17 -23.51
N THR A 46 -11.73 -10.47 -24.38
CA THR A 46 -12.77 -9.52 -24.82
C THR A 46 -13.71 -9.12 -23.67
N ASN A 47 -13.99 -10.02 -22.73
CA ASN A 47 -14.83 -9.69 -21.56
C ASN A 47 -14.15 -8.69 -20.65
N LEU A 48 -12.86 -8.86 -20.42
CA LEU A 48 -12.08 -7.92 -19.63
C LEU A 48 -11.90 -6.58 -20.35
N ALA A 49 -11.76 -6.57 -21.68
CA ALA A 49 -11.75 -5.37 -22.50
C ALA A 49 -13.06 -4.60 -22.37
N GLN A 50 -14.20 -5.26 -22.54
CA GLN A 50 -15.55 -4.66 -22.40
C GLN A 50 -15.82 -4.12 -20.98
N ALA A 51 -15.37 -4.83 -19.95
CA ALA A 51 -15.44 -4.31 -18.58
C ALA A 51 -14.63 -3.02 -18.39
N GLY A 52 -13.45 -2.93 -19.04
CA GLY A 52 -12.64 -1.73 -19.08
C GLY A 52 -13.31 -0.56 -19.79
N GLU A 53 -13.92 -0.82 -20.94
CA GLU A 53 -14.69 0.15 -21.74
C GLU A 53 -15.91 0.67 -20.96
N SER A 54 -16.73 -0.21 -20.43
CA SER A 54 -17.89 0.16 -19.60
C SER A 54 -17.50 1.04 -18.42
N ARG A 55 -16.37 0.75 -17.77
CA ARG A 55 -15.85 1.59 -16.70
C ARG A 55 -15.45 2.97 -17.20
N GLN A 56 -14.82 3.07 -18.38
CA GLN A 56 -14.42 4.34 -18.98
C GLN A 56 -15.63 5.19 -19.35
N ASP A 57 -16.66 4.59 -19.93
CA ASP A 57 -17.91 5.26 -20.30
C ASP A 57 -18.65 5.80 -19.07
N ILE A 58 -18.79 4.99 -18.04
CA ILE A 58 -19.40 5.42 -16.78
C ILE A 58 -18.61 6.59 -16.17
N ASP A 59 -17.28 6.52 -16.13
CA ASP A 59 -16.45 7.60 -15.60
C ASP A 59 -16.65 8.91 -16.38
N LEU A 60 -16.69 8.82 -17.71
CA LEU A 60 -16.84 9.99 -18.58
C LEU A 60 -18.23 10.60 -18.47
N ILE A 61 -19.28 9.78 -18.66
CA ILE A 61 -20.68 10.23 -18.66
C ILE A 61 -21.06 10.76 -17.27
N TRP A 62 -20.80 9.99 -16.22
CA TRP A 62 -21.11 10.37 -14.84
C TRP A 62 -20.36 11.63 -14.42
N GLY A 63 -19.05 11.66 -14.68
CA GLY A 63 -18.22 12.81 -14.36
C GLY A 63 -18.65 14.08 -15.08
N ALA A 64 -18.94 14.01 -16.37
CA ALA A 64 -19.40 15.15 -17.17
C ALA A 64 -20.78 15.66 -16.72
N VAL A 65 -21.77 14.74 -16.58
CA VAL A 65 -23.15 15.11 -16.17
C VAL A 65 -23.17 15.73 -14.78
N LEU A 66 -22.56 15.08 -13.80
CA LEU A 66 -22.56 15.60 -12.42
C LEU A 66 -21.76 16.88 -12.26
N THR A 67 -20.61 17.00 -12.94
CA THR A 67 -19.81 18.22 -12.93
C THR A 67 -20.61 19.40 -13.51
N ARG A 68 -21.30 19.21 -14.65
CA ARG A 68 -22.16 20.24 -15.23
C ARG A 68 -23.36 20.57 -14.33
N PHE A 69 -24.03 19.55 -13.79
CA PHE A 69 -25.15 19.75 -12.87
C PHE A 69 -24.73 20.57 -11.65
N LEU A 70 -23.66 20.19 -10.97
CA LEU A 70 -23.16 20.90 -9.80
C LEU A 70 -22.74 22.32 -10.14
N THR A 71 -22.00 22.50 -11.23
CA THR A 71 -21.47 23.82 -11.61
C THR A 71 -22.57 24.78 -12.04
N ILE A 72 -23.52 24.35 -12.87
CA ILE A 72 -24.51 25.24 -13.50
C ILE A 72 -25.78 25.32 -12.66
N VAL A 73 -26.35 24.16 -12.25
CA VAL A 73 -27.66 24.09 -11.61
C VAL A 73 -27.58 24.40 -10.13
N LYS A 74 -26.63 23.79 -9.44
CA LYS A 74 -26.55 23.87 -7.96
C LYS A 74 -25.85 25.14 -7.48
N PHE A 75 -24.82 25.61 -8.17
CA PHE A 75 -23.97 26.71 -7.73
C PHE A 75 -23.97 27.92 -8.68
N ALA A 76 -24.82 27.92 -9.72
CA ALA A 76 -25.13 29.05 -10.62
C ALA A 76 -23.90 29.87 -11.08
N GLY A 77 -22.77 29.25 -11.39
CA GLY A 77 -21.55 30.02 -11.63
C GLY A 77 -20.66 29.54 -12.76
N TYR A 78 -20.59 30.34 -13.82
CA TYR A 78 -19.46 30.30 -14.75
C TYR A 78 -18.21 30.83 -14.01
N GLY A 79 -17.14 30.01 -13.98
CA GLY A 79 -15.86 30.35 -13.35
C GLY A 79 -15.49 29.50 -12.12
N ASN A 80 -16.46 28.87 -11.45
CA ASN A 80 -16.23 27.98 -10.30
C ASN A 80 -16.65 26.55 -10.64
N VAL A 81 -15.86 25.85 -11.43
CA VAL A 81 -16.12 24.44 -11.79
C VAL A 81 -16.16 23.58 -10.52
N ARG A 82 -17.30 22.92 -10.28
CA ARG A 82 -17.49 21.96 -9.19
C ARG A 82 -17.43 20.55 -9.75
N SER A 83 -16.21 20.03 -9.84
CA SER A 83 -16.00 18.70 -10.40
C SER A 83 -16.51 17.61 -9.48
N SER A 84 -17.03 16.55 -10.09
CA SER A 84 -17.45 15.31 -9.43
C SER A 84 -16.88 14.13 -10.20
N GLY A 85 -16.54 13.07 -9.49
CA GLY A 85 -15.99 11.86 -10.10
C GLY A 85 -15.95 10.71 -9.11
N ARG A 86 -15.83 9.48 -9.61
CA ARG A 86 -15.88 8.26 -8.82
C ARG A 86 -14.74 8.10 -7.80
N VAL A 87 -13.66 8.84 -7.94
CA VAL A 87 -12.55 8.82 -6.98
C VAL A 87 -12.59 10.04 -6.09
N GLN A 88 -12.63 11.26 -6.66
CA GLN A 88 -12.56 12.50 -5.88
C GLN A 88 -13.77 12.70 -4.96
N THR A 89 -14.99 12.32 -5.40
CA THR A 89 -16.19 12.52 -4.58
C THR A 89 -16.22 11.61 -3.35
N PRO A 90 -15.99 10.28 -3.44
CA PRO A 90 -15.86 9.42 -2.27
C PRO A 90 -14.69 9.83 -1.35
N THR A 91 -13.55 10.25 -1.92
CA THR A 91 -12.41 10.72 -1.12
C THR A 91 -12.79 11.96 -0.31
N LEU A 92 -13.46 12.94 -0.94
CA LEU A 92 -13.97 14.11 -0.23
C LEU A 92 -15.00 13.73 0.84
N ALA A 93 -15.87 12.76 0.56
CA ALA A 93 -16.85 12.27 1.53
C ALA A 93 -16.20 11.70 2.80
N LEU A 94 -15.09 10.96 2.67
CA LEU A 94 -14.31 10.46 3.81
C LEU A 94 -13.72 11.60 4.65
N ILE A 95 -13.19 12.64 4.00
CA ILE A 95 -12.64 13.82 4.69
C ILE A 95 -13.77 14.57 5.43
N VAL A 96 -14.91 14.77 4.76
CA VAL A 96 -16.08 15.44 5.37
C VAL A 96 -16.64 14.63 6.53
N ALA A 97 -16.72 13.31 6.42
CA ALA A 97 -17.16 12.45 7.52
C ALA A 97 -16.23 12.62 8.74
N ARG A 98 -14.92 12.58 8.52
CA ARG A 98 -13.94 12.79 9.59
C ARG A 98 -14.01 14.17 10.22
N GLU A 99 -14.22 15.21 9.40
CA GLU A 99 -14.39 16.57 9.91
C GLU A 99 -15.67 16.72 10.74
N ARG A 100 -16.77 16.08 10.35
CA ARG A 100 -18.01 16.04 11.16
C ARG A 100 -17.79 15.35 12.51
N GLU A 101 -17.04 14.24 12.54
CA GLU A 101 -16.66 13.59 13.81
C GLU A 101 -15.84 14.56 14.69
N ARG A 102 -14.88 15.27 14.09
CA ARG A 102 -14.07 16.27 14.79
C ARG A 102 -14.92 17.40 15.35
N MET A 103 -15.87 17.91 14.58
CA MET A 103 -16.78 18.98 15.01
C MET A 103 -17.77 18.53 16.10
N ALA A 104 -18.16 17.26 16.08
CA ALA A 104 -19.04 16.67 17.08
C ALA A 104 -18.29 16.21 18.35
N PHE A 105 -16.95 16.26 18.33
CA PHE A 105 -16.15 15.84 19.48
C PHE A 105 -16.37 16.80 20.66
N VAL A 106 -16.81 16.25 21.78
CA VAL A 106 -16.92 16.95 23.05
C VAL A 106 -15.74 16.53 23.92
N PRO A 107 -14.84 17.46 24.29
CA PRO A 107 -13.75 17.15 25.21
C PRO A 107 -14.28 16.70 26.57
N GLU A 108 -13.71 15.65 27.13
CA GLU A 108 -13.95 15.19 28.48
C GLU A 108 -12.63 15.23 29.25
N ASP A 109 -12.69 15.73 30.49
CA ASP A 109 -11.53 15.71 31.37
C ASP A 109 -11.29 14.28 31.89
N TYR A 110 -10.03 13.96 32.07
CA TYR A 110 -9.61 12.69 32.66
C TYR A 110 -8.31 12.89 33.44
N TRP A 111 -8.10 12.07 34.44
CA TRP A 111 -6.93 12.09 35.30
C TRP A 111 -6.05 10.87 35.01
N VAL A 112 -4.75 11.08 35.01
CA VAL A 112 -3.72 10.04 34.81
C VAL A 112 -2.79 10.06 35.99
N ILE A 113 -2.66 8.93 36.65
CA ILE A 113 -1.71 8.75 37.76
C ILE A 113 -0.48 8.01 37.26
N LYS A 114 0.69 8.56 37.55
CA LYS A 114 1.99 7.95 37.29
C LYS A 114 2.81 7.95 38.58
N GLY A 115 3.55 6.90 38.81
CA GLY A 115 4.52 6.83 39.88
C GLY A 115 5.93 6.87 39.29
N ASP A 116 6.79 7.67 39.91
CA ASP A 116 8.21 7.67 39.60
C ASP A 116 8.94 6.85 40.67
N PHE A 117 9.73 5.88 40.22
CA PHE A 117 10.36 4.88 41.06
C PHE A 117 11.87 4.88 40.81
N ASN A 118 12.63 4.63 41.88
CA ASN A 118 14.07 4.40 41.82
C ASN A 118 14.39 2.99 42.33
N HIS A 119 15.23 2.27 41.59
CA HIS A 119 15.80 1.01 42.03
C HIS A 119 17.30 0.95 41.72
N GLY A 120 18.12 1.26 42.72
CA GLY A 120 19.54 1.35 42.56
C GLY A 120 19.96 2.51 41.64
N GLU A 121 20.57 2.19 40.50
CA GLU A 121 20.96 3.18 39.48
C GLU A 121 19.88 3.41 38.41
N MET A 122 18.70 2.79 38.52
CA MET A 122 17.67 2.82 37.52
C MET A 122 16.44 3.61 38.00
N ASP A 123 16.17 4.72 37.32
CA ASP A 123 14.94 5.50 37.47
C ASP A 123 13.96 5.12 36.40
N PHE A 124 12.71 4.89 36.76
CA PHE A 124 11.65 4.60 35.81
C PHE A 124 10.31 5.14 36.26
N SER A 125 9.46 5.46 35.30
CA SER A 125 8.08 5.90 35.52
C SER A 125 7.10 4.81 35.06
N ALA A 126 6.08 4.55 35.85
CA ALA A 126 5.05 3.57 35.53
C ALA A 126 3.65 4.21 35.70
N PRO A 127 2.76 3.98 34.73
CA PRO A 127 1.37 4.44 34.87
C PRO A 127 0.58 3.51 35.80
N HIS A 128 -0.46 4.06 36.43
CA HIS A 128 -1.43 3.25 37.16
C HIS A 128 -2.14 2.23 36.27
N ALA A 129 -2.58 1.10 36.82
CA ALA A 129 -3.27 0.05 36.08
C ALA A 129 -4.54 0.55 35.34
N THR A 130 -5.26 1.51 35.94
CA THR A 130 -6.33 2.27 35.28
C THR A 130 -5.70 3.40 34.48
N ALA A 131 -5.65 3.27 33.16
CA ALA A 131 -4.96 4.22 32.29
C ALA A 131 -5.53 5.64 32.34
N ARG A 132 -6.85 5.78 32.58
CA ARG A 132 -7.54 7.08 32.68
C ARG A 132 -8.69 6.98 33.67
N PHE A 133 -8.75 7.89 34.61
CA PHE A 133 -9.89 8.06 35.51
C PHE A 133 -10.83 9.12 34.92
N LYS A 134 -12.11 8.78 34.82
CA LYS A 134 -13.14 9.70 34.29
C LYS A 134 -13.73 10.62 35.34
N LYS A 135 -13.42 10.40 36.60
CA LYS A 135 -13.86 11.19 37.74
C LYS A 135 -12.68 11.50 38.64
N GLU A 136 -12.60 12.73 39.10
CA GLU A 136 -11.54 13.22 39.96
C GLU A 136 -11.51 12.47 41.29
N GLU A 137 -12.68 12.24 41.90
CA GLU A 137 -12.76 11.53 43.19
C GLU A 137 -12.12 10.14 43.18
N LEU A 138 -12.13 9.46 42.00
CA LEU A 138 -11.51 8.17 41.86
C LEU A 138 -9.96 8.26 41.75
N ALA A 139 -9.48 9.34 41.18
CA ALA A 139 -8.04 9.61 41.13
C ALA A 139 -7.54 10.05 42.51
N ASP A 140 -8.27 10.90 43.19
CA ASP A 140 -7.95 11.37 44.55
C ASP A 140 -7.92 10.24 45.55
N ALA A 141 -8.88 9.33 45.50
CA ALA A 141 -8.90 8.15 46.37
C ALA A 141 -7.64 7.25 46.20
N VAL A 142 -7.13 7.15 44.97
CA VAL A 142 -5.87 6.44 44.75
C VAL A 142 -4.70 7.22 45.30
N MET A 143 -4.68 8.53 45.11
CA MET A 143 -3.61 9.41 45.64
C MET A 143 -3.59 9.39 47.16
N GLU A 144 -4.73 9.46 47.83
CA GLU A 144 -4.82 9.30 49.28
C GLU A 144 -4.32 7.95 49.78
N HIS A 145 -4.65 6.87 49.03
CA HIS A 145 -4.20 5.52 49.41
C HIS A 145 -2.69 5.35 49.34
N VAL A 146 -2.03 6.04 48.42
CA VAL A 146 -0.56 5.97 48.26
C VAL A 146 0.16 7.13 48.94
N ALA A 147 -0.57 8.07 49.54
CA ALA A 147 0.01 9.22 50.24
C ALA A 147 0.91 8.73 51.40
N GLY A 148 2.20 9.12 51.33
CA GLY A 148 3.19 8.71 52.31
C GLY A 148 3.84 7.35 52.09
N ALA A 149 3.48 6.62 51.06
CA ALA A 149 4.18 5.40 50.67
C ALA A 149 5.57 5.77 50.10
N GLN A 150 6.62 5.22 50.70
CA GLN A 150 8.02 5.44 50.27
C GLN A 150 8.58 4.29 49.48
N GLU A 151 7.91 3.17 49.49
CA GLU A 151 8.36 1.94 48.83
C GLU A 151 7.22 1.30 48.03
N ALA A 152 7.59 0.64 46.92
CA ALA A 152 6.70 -0.17 46.13
C ALA A 152 7.33 -1.56 45.88
N THR A 153 6.49 -2.59 45.87
CA THR A 153 6.93 -3.97 45.67
C THR A 153 6.54 -4.44 44.27
N VAL A 154 7.48 -5.02 43.54
CA VAL A 154 7.22 -5.66 42.26
C VAL A 154 6.42 -6.93 42.49
N ALA A 155 5.14 -6.93 42.18
CA ALA A 155 4.24 -8.06 42.40
C ALA A 155 4.47 -9.21 41.39
N SER A 156 4.75 -8.88 40.14
CA SER A 156 5.03 -9.89 39.11
C SER A 156 5.87 -9.32 37.97
N VAL A 157 6.61 -10.20 37.31
CA VAL A 157 7.35 -9.88 36.08
C VAL A 157 7.00 -10.89 35.01
N GLU A 158 6.33 -10.45 33.97
CA GLU A 158 6.02 -11.28 32.80
C GLU A 158 6.96 -10.98 31.64
N LYS A 159 7.66 -12.00 31.14
CA LYS A 159 8.47 -11.91 29.92
C LYS A 159 7.72 -12.56 28.77
N LYS A 160 7.21 -11.75 27.84
CA LYS A 160 6.50 -12.24 26.64
C LYS A 160 7.41 -12.12 25.43
N LYS A 161 7.70 -13.25 24.77
CA LYS A 161 8.35 -13.25 23.46
C LYS A 161 7.28 -13.02 22.39
N ARG A 162 7.42 -11.94 21.61
CA ARG A 162 6.55 -11.66 20.46
C ARG A 162 7.31 -11.97 19.18
N LYS A 163 6.75 -12.85 18.35
CA LYS A 163 7.27 -13.07 17.00
C LYS A 163 6.68 -12.02 16.08
N VAL A 164 7.54 -11.14 15.56
CA VAL A 164 7.14 -10.18 14.54
C VAL A 164 7.28 -10.85 13.19
N GLN A 165 6.21 -10.86 12.41
CA GLN A 165 6.26 -11.38 11.04
C GLN A 165 6.96 -10.36 10.13
N PRO A 166 7.76 -10.84 9.16
CA PRO A 166 8.30 -9.96 8.13
C PRO A 166 7.17 -9.26 7.35
N PRO A 167 7.45 -8.08 6.75
CA PRO A 167 6.44 -7.38 5.96
C PRO A 167 5.96 -8.23 4.79
N VAL A 168 4.75 -7.96 4.34
CA VAL A 168 4.18 -8.59 3.14
C VAL A 168 4.74 -7.96 1.87
N PRO A 169 4.67 -8.64 0.72
CA PRO A 169 5.09 -8.06 -0.56
C PRO A 169 4.39 -6.74 -0.86
N PHE A 170 5.09 -5.81 -1.50
CA PHE A 170 4.57 -4.50 -1.84
C PHE A 170 3.51 -4.57 -2.95
N ASN A 171 2.38 -3.92 -2.68
CA ASN A 171 1.50 -3.39 -3.71
C ASN A 171 1.70 -1.87 -3.84
N THR A 172 0.99 -1.23 -4.77
CA THR A 172 1.08 0.22 -5.02
C THR A 172 0.89 1.04 -3.73
N THR A 173 -0.15 0.73 -2.97
CA THR A 173 -0.50 1.49 -1.75
C THR A 173 0.55 1.35 -0.66
N SER A 174 1.01 0.13 -0.40
CA SER A 174 2.02 -0.13 0.63
C SER A 174 3.40 0.41 0.24
N LEU A 175 3.75 0.41 -1.07
CA LEU A 175 4.96 1.05 -1.56
C LEU A 175 4.91 2.57 -1.30
N MET A 176 3.81 3.23 -1.66
CA MET A 176 3.64 4.66 -1.40
C MET A 176 3.69 5.00 0.08
N ALA A 177 3.09 4.16 0.94
CA ALA A 177 3.11 4.35 2.38
C ALA A 177 4.53 4.22 2.96
N ALA A 178 5.28 3.21 2.54
CA ALA A 178 6.68 3.03 2.95
C ALA A 178 7.57 4.18 2.48
N ALA A 179 7.44 4.60 1.22
CA ALA A 179 8.19 5.72 0.67
C ALA A 179 7.83 7.07 1.33
N SER A 180 6.57 7.23 1.79
CA SER A 180 6.17 8.42 2.54
C SER A 180 6.86 8.52 3.90
N ALA A 181 7.15 7.39 4.55
CA ALA A 181 7.94 7.37 5.77
C ALA A 181 9.39 7.84 5.55
N GLU A 182 9.90 7.69 4.32
CA GLU A 182 11.22 8.18 3.89
C GLU A 182 11.15 9.61 3.27
N GLY A 183 10.03 10.31 3.41
CA GLY A 183 9.86 11.69 2.95
C GLY A 183 9.49 11.86 1.47
N LEU A 184 9.12 10.80 0.76
CA LEU A 184 8.68 10.87 -0.64
C LEU A 184 7.16 11.04 -0.73
N SER A 185 6.69 12.02 -1.49
CA SER A 185 5.26 12.14 -1.77
C SER A 185 4.75 10.98 -2.64
N PRO A 186 3.49 10.56 -2.54
CA PRO A 186 2.91 9.49 -3.36
C PRO A 186 3.11 9.70 -4.87
N ALA A 187 2.94 10.93 -5.36
CA ALA A 187 3.14 11.26 -6.77
C ALA A 187 4.60 11.10 -7.21
N ARG A 188 5.57 11.48 -6.34
CA ARG A 188 6.99 11.30 -6.62
C ARG A 188 7.37 9.83 -6.58
N THR A 189 6.86 9.08 -5.60
CA THR A 189 7.07 7.63 -5.48
C THR A 189 6.64 6.92 -6.75
N MET A 190 5.44 7.21 -7.25
CA MET A 190 4.93 6.54 -8.45
C MET A 190 5.72 6.89 -9.70
N ARG A 191 6.16 8.15 -9.87
CA ARG A 191 7.02 8.52 -10.99
C ARG A 191 8.35 7.78 -10.98
N LEU A 192 8.99 7.67 -9.82
CA LEU A 192 10.24 6.92 -9.66
C LEU A 192 10.03 5.43 -9.91
N ALA A 193 8.95 4.86 -9.39
CA ALA A 193 8.63 3.45 -9.62
C ALA A 193 8.34 3.15 -11.10
N GLU A 194 7.66 4.04 -11.80
CA GLU A 194 7.43 3.93 -13.25
C GLU A 194 8.75 4.02 -14.05
N SER A 195 9.65 4.93 -13.69
CA SER A 195 10.97 5.01 -14.29
C SER A 195 11.75 3.71 -14.09
N LEU A 196 11.84 3.21 -12.85
CA LEU A 196 12.51 1.95 -12.54
C LEU A 196 11.91 0.75 -13.28
N TYR A 197 10.60 0.74 -13.49
CA TYR A 197 9.93 -0.29 -14.29
C TYR A 197 10.32 -0.19 -15.78
N MET A 198 10.30 1.02 -16.34
CA MET A 198 10.67 1.24 -17.74
C MET A 198 12.14 0.88 -18.03
N ASP A 199 13.00 1.08 -17.02
CA ASP A 199 14.42 0.72 -17.08
C ASP A 199 14.69 -0.76 -16.73
N GLY A 200 13.64 -1.53 -16.40
CA GLY A 200 13.72 -2.98 -16.13
C GLY A 200 14.27 -3.35 -14.76
N TYR A 201 14.28 -2.46 -13.79
CA TYR A 201 14.79 -2.72 -12.43
C TYR A 201 13.75 -3.29 -11.48
N ILE A 202 12.46 -3.00 -11.69
CA ILE A 202 11.36 -3.55 -10.90
C ILE A 202 10.23 -4.06 -11.80
N SER A 203 9.36 -4.90 -11.24
CA SER A 203 8.10 -5.32 -11.87
C SER A 203 7.11 -4.16 -11.95
N TYR A 204 6.00 -4.36 -12.67
CA TYR A 204 4.96 -3.35 -12.86
C TYR A 204 4.46 -2.77 -11.53
N PRO A 205 4.55 -1.44 -11.32
CA PRO A 205 4.32 -0.85 -10.00
C PRO A 205 2.84 -0.53 -9.68
N ARG A 206 1.93 -0.65 -10.66
CA ARG A 206 0.48 -0.43 -10.43
C ARG A 206 -0.21 -1.75 -10.24
N VAL A 207 -0.19 -2.26 -9.02
CA VAL A 207 -0.68 -3.59 -8.65
C VAL A 207 -1.29 -3.58 -7.25
N ASP A 208 -2.36 -4.34 -7.07
CA ASP A 208 -3.00 -4.54 -5.76
C ASP A 208 -2.60 -5.87 -5.11
N ASN A 209 -1.96 -6.76 -5.86
CA ASN A 209 -1.54 -8.07 -5.40
C ASN A 209 -0.48 -7.97 -4.28
N THR A 210 -0.64 -8.79 -3.25
CA THR A 210 0.30 -8.93 -2.11
C THR A 210 0.74 -10.38 -1.93
N VAL A 211 0.53 -11.23 -2.95
CA VAL A 211 0.88 -12.64 -2.94
C VAL A 211 1.74 -12.95 -4.16
N TYR A 212 2.97 -13.41 -3.94
CA TYR A 212 3.80 -13.86 -5.04
C TYR A 212 3.26 -15.17 -5.63
N PRO A 213 3.15 -15.27 -6.95
CA PRO A 213 2.77 -16.51 -7.61
C PRO A 213 3.87 -17.56 -7.41
N SER A 214 3.47 -18.83 -7.38
CA SER A 214 4.42 -19.94 -7.23
C SER A 214 5.39 -20.09 -8.40
N SER A 215 5.08 -19.48 -9.55
CA SER A 215 5.93 -19.44 -10.74
C SER A 215 7.08 -18.43 -10.64
N LEU A 216 7.08 -17.53 -9.65
CA LEU A 216 8.13 -16.54 -9.47
C LEU A 216 9.37 -17.19 -8.85
N ASP A 217 10.50 -17.13 -9.54
CA ASP A 217 11.77 -17.67 -9.05
C ASP A 217 12.42 -16.71 -8.03
N LEU A 218 12.14 -16.96 -6.75
CA LEU A 218 12.71 -16.17 -5.65
C LEU A 218 14.23 -16.38 -5.52
N VAL A 219 14.75 -17.54 -5.94
CA VAL A 219 16.19 -17.83 -5.89
C VAL A 219 16.93 -16.96 -6.91
N ASP A 220 16.39 -16.85 -8.12
CA ASP A 220 16.96 -16.00 -9.15
C ASP A 220 16.96 -14.53 -8.74
N ILE A 221 15.86 -14.03 -8.20
CA ILE A 221 15.76 -12.66 -7.67
C ILE A 221 16.85 -12.40 -6.62
N LEU A 222 16.99 -13.29 -5.64
CA LEU A 222 18.00 -13.13 -4.59
C LEU A 222 19.44 -13.18 -5.14
N LYS A 223 19.71 -14.03 -6.12
CA LYS A 223 21.02 -14.07 -6.80
C LYS A 223 21.33 -12.75 -7.49
N ARG A 224 20.37 -12.17 -8.20
CA ARG A 224 20.53 -10.85 -8.85
C ARG A 224 20.80 -9.75 -7.82
N ILE A 225 20.01 -9.68 -6.75
CA ILE A 225 20.16 -8.69 -5.67
C ILE A 225 21.51 -8.84 -4.94
N SER A 226 22.03 -10.08 -4.80
CA SER A 226 23.33 -10.32 -4.15
C SER A 226 24.51 -9.69 -4.88
N GLY A 227 24.34 -9.27 -6.12
CA GLY A 227 25.30 -8.46 -6.86
C GLY A 227 25.55 -7.09 -6.20
N ASN A 228 24.56 -6.51 -5.52
CA ASN A 228 24.73 -5.25 -4.80
C ASN A 228 25.35 -5.50 -3.41
N PRO A 229 26.52 -4.87 -3.08
CA PRO A 229 27.20 -5.07 -1.81
C PRO A 229 26.33 -4.79 -0.57
N ALA A 230 25.41 -3.83 -0.65
CA ALA A 230 24.52 -3.48 0.48
C ALA A 230 23.51 -4.59 0.82
N TYR A 231 23.08 -5.36 -0.17
CA TYR A 231 22.07 -6.41 0.01
C TYR A 231 22.65 -7.83 0.03
N ARG A 232 23.91 -8.00 -0.41
CA ARG A 232 24.60 -9.29 -0.49
C ARG A 232 24.50 -10.12 0.80
N PRO A 233 24.82 -9.59 2.00
CA PRO A 233 24.79 -10.39 3.23
C PRO A 233 23.42 -10.99 3.51
N TYR A 234 22.35 -10.21 3.29
CA TYR A 234 20.97 -10.65 3.51
C TYR A 234 20.52 -11.68 2.46
N ALA A 235 20.86 -11.44 1.20
CA ALA A 235 20.52 -12.36 0.13
C ALA A 235 21.23 -13.72 0.28
N GLU A 236 22.51 -13.73 0.62
CA GLU A 236 23.28 -14.95 0.87
C GLU A 236 22.76 -15.72 2.10
N GLU A 237 22.38 -15.02 3.18
CA GLU A 237 21.78 -15.65 4.34
C GLU A 237 20.47 -16.37 3.98
N LEU A 238 19.62 -15.73 3.18
CA LEU A 238 18.36 -16.33 2.73
C LEU A 238 18.63 -17.53 1.79
N LEU A 239 19.56 -17.42 0.87
CA LEU A 239 19.92 -18.52 -0.04
C LEU A 239 20.45 -19.75 0.71
N LYS A 240 21.16 -19.57 1.82
CA LYS A 240 21.64 -20.68 2.69
C LYS A 240 20.51 -21.44 3.38
N LYS A 241 19.32 -20.87 3.55
CA LYS A 241 18.16 -21.51 4.20
C LYS A 241 17.52 -22.64 3.37
N GLY A 242 17.91 -22.78 2.11
CA GLY A 242 17.48 -23.84 1.19
C GLY A 242 16.06 -23.64 0.67
N LYS A 243 15.03 -23.78 1.49
CA LYS A 243 13.63 -23.53 1.08
C LYS A 243 13.25 -22.09 1.35
N LEU A 244 13.05 -21.33 0.28
CA LEU A 244 12.56 -19.96 0.35
C LEU A 244 11.03 -19.95 0.36
N THR A 245 10.47 -19.22 1.31
CA THR A 245 9.03 -18.98 1.40
C THR A 245 8.81 -17.50 1.66
N ALA A 246 8.23 -16.80 0.68
CA ALA A 246 7.86 -15.42 0.86
C ALA A 246 6.70 -15.28 1.85
N THR A 247 6.62 -14.14 2.52
CA THR A 247 5.42 -13.77 3.26
C THR A 247 4.23 -13.62 2.32
N ARG A 248 3.03 -13.80 2.83
CA ARG A 248 1.79 -13.72 2.06
C ARG A 248 0.91 -12.63 2.65
N GLY A 249 0.47 -11.70 1.81
CA GLY A 249 -0.56 -10.72 2.15
C GLY A 249 -1.97 -11.29 2.00
N LYS A 250 -2.96 -10.41 2.12
CA LYS A 250 -4.39 -10.79 2.08
C LYS A 250 -5.00 -10.69 0.68
N THR A 251 -4.46 -9.81 -0.17
CA THR A 251 -5.01 -9.54 -1.51
C THR A 251 -4.24 -10.37 -2.53
N GLU A 252 -4.95 -11.22 -3.24
CA GLU A 252 -4.41 -12.02 -4.34
C GLU A 252 -5.15 -11.68 -5.62
N THR A 253 -4.41 -11.28 -6.66
CA THR A 253 -4.92 -11.01 -8.00
C THR A 253 -4.09 -11.76 -9.02
N THR A 254 -4.65 -11.99 -10.22
CA THR A 254 -4.02 -12.80 -11.27
C THR A 254 -3.39 -11.97 -12.39
N ASP A 255 -3.50 -10.64 -12.31
CA ASP A 255 -3.04 -9.71 -13.35
C ASP A 255 -1.52 -9.51 -13.34
N HIS A 256 -0.98 -9.10 -12.18
CA HIS A 256 0.45 -8.87 -11.98
C HIS A 256 0.91 -9.37 -10.61
N PRO A 257 2.16 -9.87 -10.49
CA PRO A 257 2.74 -10.18 -9.19
C PRO A 257 2.96 -8.90 -8.37
N PRO A 258 3.11 -9.00 -7.04
CA PRO A 258 3.57 -7.88 -6.21
C PRO A 258 4.85 -7.26 -6.73
N ILE A 259 5.05 -5.98 -6.39
CA ILE A 259 6.24 -5.23 -6.79
C ILE A 259 7.49 -5.91 -6.22
N HIS A 260 8.44 -6.21 -7.10
CA HIS A 260 9.70 -6.85 -6.73
C HIS A 260 10.84 -6.39 -7.66
N PRO A 261 12.09 -6.48 -7.21
CA PRO A 261 13.23 -6.24 -8.07
C PRO A 261 13.32 -7.28 -9.19
N THR A 262 13.62 -6.84 -10.40
CA THR A 262 13.81 -7.68 -11.58
C THR A 262 15.27 -7.69 -12.03
N ASN A 263 16.01 -6.67 -11.65
CA ASN A 263 17.42 -6.53 -11.94
C ASN A 263 18.15 -5.85 -10.78
N MET A 264 19.48 -5.88 -10.83
CA MET A 264 20.31 -5.18 -9.86
C MET A 264 20.40 -3.70 -10.23
N ALA A 265 20.08 -2.83 -9.28
CA ALA A 265 20.33 -1.39 -9.39
C ALA A 265 21.51 -1.00 -8.49
N THR A 266 22.38 -0.12 -9.00
CA THR A 266 23.42 0.59 -8.22
C THR A 266 23.00 2.05 -8.07
N PRO A 267 23.49 2.76 -7.05
CA PRO A 267 23.18 4.18 -6.83
C PRO A 267 23.75 5.15 -7.87
N GLU A 268 24.46 4.67 -8.88
CA GLU A 268 25.08 5.49 -9.94
C GLU A 268 24.07 5.94 -11.00
#